data_7c3dc1e13f0746595ce59f2c249de992
#
_entry.id   7c3dc1e13f0746595ce59f2c249de992
#
_cell.length_a   1.000
_cell.length_b   1.000
_cell.length_c   1.000
_cell.angle_alpha   90.00
_cell.angle_beta   90.00
_cell.angle_gamma   90.00
#
_symmetry.space_group_name_H-M   'P 1'
#
loop_
_entity.id
_entity.type
_entity.pdbx_description
1 polymer ?
#
loop_
_entity_poly.entity_id
_entity_poly.type
_entity_poly.pdbx_seq_one_letter_code
_entity_poly.pdbx_strand_id
1 'polypeptide(L)'
;MVRKEDKASSSDANKMKKNKKTSVAVMVLTPLLVLALCLSIMTLVSYKKFIELQGYAAIVFNENAHLKNPSEDNKYRNADALPMKGLTKVTVPDSDKKTEQHEIIYPYYGDKYAELTVKNDKAGIDKEPVYWGDSDDLLAKGVVQSNYSAYIGATGRVVLAAHNHTYFRYLPNILVGDQVILKTDYGKFTYEVTETKVLPDTDTSLLYYDVTADPPVDDLILYTCWNNGYMGLSDQRLYVICKVVSKEYKN
;
A
#
# COMPACT_ATOMS: atom_id res chain seq x y z
N MET A 1 -25.21 91.86 2.24
CA MET A 1 -25.67 90.65 1.57
C MET A 1 -24.48 89.95 0.90
N VAL A 2 -23.56 89.48 1.69
CA VAL A 2 -22.42 88.65 1.24
C VAL A 2 -22.03 87.78 2.44
N ARG A 3 -22.19 86.44 2.32
CA ARG A 3 -21.56 85.35 3.09
C ARG A 3 -22.46 84.11 3.16
N LYS A 4 -22.62 83.40 2.04
CA LYS A 4 -23.24 82.08 2.05
C LYS A 4 -22.62 81.10 1.08
N GLU A 5 -21.63 81.47 0.24
CA GLU A 5 -21.06 80.58 -0.77
C GLU A 5 -19.82 79.79 -0.34
N ASP A 6 -19.09 80.23 0.69
CA ASP A 6 -17.79 79.54 1.00
C ASP A 6 -17.90 78.28 1.87
N LYS A 7 -19.06 77.92 2.40
CA LYS A 7 -19.22 76.69 3.21
C LYS A 7 -19.60 75.45 2.40
N ALA A 8 -20.19 75.61 1.24
CA ALA A 8 -20.57 74.46 0.38
C ALA A 8 -19.35 73.82 -0.30
N SER A 9 -18.39 74.61 -0.73
CA SER A 9 -17.15 74.12 -1.43
C SER A 9 -16.23 73.31 -0.53
N SER A 10 -16.14 73.65 0.79
CA SER A 10 -15.30 72.92 1.75
C SER A 10 -15.86 71.50 2.12
N SER A 11 -17.21 71.40 2.17
CA SER A 11 -17.90 70.16 2.48
C SER A 11 -17.75 69.13 1.35
N ASP A 12 -17.84 69.53 0.10
CA ASP A 12 -17.79 68.68 -1.07
C ASP A 12 -16.35 68.21 -1.36
N ALA A 13 -15.36 69.04 -1.14
CA ALA A 13 -13.96 68.67 -1.27
C ALA A 13 -13.53 67.62 -0.20
N ASN A 14 -14.08 67.71 1.01
CA ASN A 14 -13.80 66.76 2.08
C ASN A 14 -14.54 65.43 1.88
N LYS A 15 -15.74 65.46 1.27
CA LYS A 15 -16.50 64.28 0.88
C LYS A 15 -15.82 63.52 -0.28
N MET A 16 -15.29 64.23 -1.28
CA MET A 16 -14.52 63.63 -2.36
C MET A 16 -13.19 63.06 -1.91
N LYS A 17 -12.48 63.69 -0.98
CA LYS A 17 -11.26 63.14 -0.38
C LYS A 17 -11.51 61.85 0.42
N LYS A 18 -12.64 61.78 1.14
CA LYS A 18 -13.04 60.59 1.92
C LYS A 18 -13.41 59.41 1.01
N ASN A 19 -14.11 59.68 -0.10
CA ASN A 19 -14.46 58.65 -1.07
C ASN A 19 -13.24 58.14 -1.87
N LYS A 20 -12.25 58.97 -2.16
CA LYS A 20 -10.99 58.48 -2.81
C LYS A 20 -10.16 57.61 -1.89
N LYS A 21 -10.09 57.91 -0.59
CA LYS A 21 -9.34 57.07 0.40
C LYS A 21 -10.02 55.71 0.60
N THR A 22 -11.35 55.66 0.63
CA THR A 22 -12.10 54.40 0.72
C THR A 22 -11.93 53.56 -0.57
N SER A 23 -11.88 54.19 -1.75
CA SER A 23 -11.67 53.48 -3.01
C SER A 23 -10.28 52.84 -3.12
N VAL A 24 -9.23 53.51 -2.68
CA VAL A 24 -7.85 52.95 -2.68
C VAL A 24 -7.70 51.83 -1.68
N ALA A 25 -8.30 51.93 -0.50
CA ALA A 25 -8.28 50.87 0.50
C ALA A 25 -9.01 49.61 0.00
N VAL A 26 -10.17 49.76 -0.63
CA VAL A 26 -10.93 48.67 -1.23
C VAL A 26 -10.13 48.04 -2.38
N MET A 27 -9.44 48.83 -3.22
CA MET A 27 -8.66 48.38 -4.35
C MET A 27 -7.43 47.51 -3.96
N VAL A 28 -6.87 47.78 -2.75
CA VAL A 28 -5.73 47.00 -2.24
C VAL A 28 -6.18 45.83 -1.36
N LEU A 29 -7.23 45.97 -0.56
CA LEU A 29 -7.72 44.93 0.34
C LEU A 29 -8.46 43.81 -0.37
N THR A 30 -9.18 44.10 -1.45
CA THR A 30 -9.90 43.05 -2.19
C THR A 30 -9.00 41.98 -2.79
N PRO A 31 -7.89 42.27 -3.50
CA PRO A 31 -7.01 41.22 -4.02
C PRO A 31 -6.31 40.44 -2.90
N LEU A 32 -5.99 41.08 -1.76
CA LEU A 32 -5.41 40.40 -0.60
C LEU A 32 -6.40 39.43 0.05
N LEU A 33 -7.68 39.80 0.15
CA LEU A 33 -8.73 38.91 0.66
C LEU A 33 -8.99 37.73 -0.29
N VAL A 34 -9.00 37.97 -1.58
CA VAL A 34 -9.14 36.90 -2.60
C VAL A 34 -7.94 35.97 -2.54
N LEU A 35 -6.73 36.51 -2.43
CA LEU A 35 -5.51 35.68 -2.29
C LEU A 35 -5.56 34.82 -1.02
N ALA A 36 -5.93 35.41 0.13
CA ALA A 36 -6.07 34.69 1.39
C ALA A 36 -7.14 33.59 1.30
N LEU A 37 -8.26 33.87 0.64
CA LEU A 37 -9.33 32.88 0.41
C LEU A 37 -8.84 31.74 -0.48
N CYS A 38 -8.14 32.04 -1.58
CA CYS A 38 -7.56 31.03 -2.47
C CYS A 38 -6.53 30.15 -1.74
N LEU A 39 -5.65 30.76 -0.93
CA LEU A 39 -4.69 30.02 -0.12
C LEU A 39 -5.39 29.14 0.92
N SER A 40 -6.44 29.61 1.55
CA SER A 40 -7.23 28.83 2.51
C SER A 40 -7.91 27.62 1.85
N ILE A 41 -8.45 27.81 0.65
CA ILE A 41 -9.06 26.70 -0.11
C ILE A 41 -7.98 25.71 -0.56
N MET A 42 -6.84 26.18 -1.05
CA MET A 42 -5.71 25.31 -1.40
C MET A 42 -5.20 24.51 -0.21
N THR A 43 -5.08 25.12 0.97
CA THR A 43 -4.66 24.40 2.18
C THR A 43 -5.69 23.37 2.61
N LEU A 44 -6.98 23.66 2.54
CA LEU A 44 -8.06 22.72 2.86
C LEU A 44 -8.09 21.52 1.90
N VAL A 45 -7.92 21.76 0.61
CA VAL A 45 -7.89 20.69 -0.41
C VAL A 45 -6.61 19.87 -0.31
N SER A 46 -5.47 20.50 -0.01
CA SER A 46 -4.17 19.83 0.12
C SER A 46 -3.97 19.19 1.48
N TYR A 47 -4.77 19.51 2.50
CA TYR A 47 -4.58 19.03 3.87
C TYR A 47 -4.68 17.51 4.00
N LYS A 48 -5.64 16.89 3.33
CA LYS A 48 -5.75 15.42 3.27
C LYS A 48 -4.51 14.80 2.63
N LYS A 49 -4.07 15.35 1.49
CA LYS A 49 -2.85 14.86 0.81
C LYS A 49 -1.59 15.12 1.61
N PHE A 50 -1.54 16.19 2.39
CA PHE A 50 -0.40 16.49 3.26
C PHE A 50 -0.31 15.53 4.45
N ILE A 51 -1.44 15.15 5.07
CA ILE A 51 -1.47 14.11 6.12
C ILE A 51 -1.05 12.77 5.55
N GLU A 52 -1.54 12.40 4.37
CA GLU A 52 -1.10 11.20 3.67
C GLU A 52 0.42 11.22 3.44
N LEU A 53 0.95 12.35 2.94
CA LEU A 53 2.40 12.51 2.69
C LEU A 53 3.23 12.43 3.98
N GLN A 54 2.73 12.97 5.09
CA GLN A 54 3.35 12.82 6.41
C GLN A 54 3.33 11.38 6.90
N GLY A 55 2.23 10.64 6.65
CA GLY A 55 2.16 9.21 6.93
C GLY A 55 3.23 8.43 6.15
N TYR A 56 3.39 8.73 4.86
CA TYR A 56 4.43 8.11 4.04
C TYR A 56 5.85 8.51 4.46
N ALA A 57 6.06 9.79 4.77
CA ALA A 57 7.34 10.25 5.29
C ALA A 57 7.68 9.55 6.61
N ALA A 58 6.72 9.40 7.52
CA ALA A 58 6.92 8.69 8.79
C ALA A 58 7.28 7.21 8.56
N ILE A 59 6.64 6.53 7.60
CA ILE A 59 6.98 5.15 7.22
C ILE A 59 8.40 5.10 6.66
N VAL A 60 8.74 5.95 5.69
CA VAL A 60 10.07 5.98 5.04
C VAL A 60 11.17 6.40 6.02
N PHE A 61 10.90 7.32 6.94
CA PHE A 61 11.89 7.76 7.94
C PHE A 61 12.02 6.80 9.11
N ASN A 62 10.95 6.10 9.51
CA ASN A 62 11.04 5.02 10.51
C ASN A 62 11.79 3.79 9.97
N GLU A 63 11.70 3.51 8.68
CA GLU A 63 12.45 2.45 8.02
C GLU A 63 13.96 2.57 8.29
N ASN A 64 14.50 3.81 8.26
CA ASN A 64 15.91 4.06 8.54
C ASN A 64 16.28 3.98 10.04
N ALA A 65 15.32 4.09 10.94
CA ALA A 65 15.55 3.98 12.38
C ALA A 65 15.58 2.52 12.86
N HIS A 66 14.89 1.61 12.16
CA HIS A 66 14.77 0.20 12.53
C HIS A 66 15.80 -0.73 11.87
N LEU A 67 16.61 -0.22 10.93
CA LEU A 67 17.67 -0.99 10.26
C LEU A 67 18.81 -1.46 11.21
N LYS A 68 18.77 -1.11 12.51
CA LYS A 68 19.91 -1.39 13.41
C LYS A 68 19.97 -2.82 13.92
N ASN A 69 18.88 -3.60 13.97
CA ASN A 69 18.95 -5.03 14.32
C ASN A 69 17.61 -5.74 14.03
N PRO A 70 17.46 -6.42 12.91
CA PRO A 70 16.24 -7.20 12.64
C PRO A 70 16.00 -8.34 13.63
N SER A 71 17.04 -8.74 14.37
CA SER A 71 16.97 -9.81 15.37
C SER A 71 16.50 -9.36 16.76
N GLU A 72 16.64 -8.09 17.11
CA GLU A 72 16.24 -7.59 18.44
C GLU A 72 14.76 -7.14 18.50
N ASP A 73 14.18 -6.74 17.37
CA ASP A 73 12.81 -6.25 17.31
C ASP A 73 11.74 -7.32 17.13
N ASN A 74 12.13 -8.59 17.04
CA ASN A 74 11.14 -9.65 16.91
C ASN A 74 10.51 -9.99 18.27
N LYS A 75 9.68 -9.06 18.74
CA LYS A 75 8.88 -9.10 19.97
C LYS A 75 8.05 -10.38 20.15
N TYR A 76 7.85 -11.11 19.06
CA TYR A 76 7.08 -12.34 18.99
C TYR A 76 7.95 -13.60 18.88
N ARG A 77 9.25 -13.45 18.72
CA ARG A 77 10.19 -14.55 18.83
C ARG A 77 10.33 -14.92 20.30
N ASN A 78 9.74 -16.01 20.69
CA ASN A 78 10.07 -16.65 21.94
C ASN A 78 11.49 -17.25 21.77
N ALA A 79 12.51 -16.43 22.06
CA ALA A 79 13.93 -16.77 21.85
C ALA A 79 14.35 -18.04 22.59
N ASP A 80 13.60 -18.44 23.61
CA ASP A 80 13.89 -19.60 24.46
C ASP A 80 13.26 -20.91 23.94
N ALA A 81 12.39 -20.86 22.93
CA ALA A 81 11.60 -22.02 22.57
C ALA A 81 12.14 -22.83 21.37
N LEU A 82 13.02 -22.25 20.52
CA LEU A 82 13.48 -22.94 19.31
C LEU A 82 14.92 -22.56 18.94
N PRO A 83 15.73 -23.54 18.49
CA PRO A 83 17.09 -23.28 18.07
C PRO A 83 17.08 -22.34 16.85
N MET A 84 17.87 -21.29 16.88
CA MET A 84 18.00 -20.23 15.88
C MET A 84 18.49 -20.70 14.48
N LYS A 85 18.63 -22.00 14.28
CA LYS A 85 19.03 -22.63 13.02
C LYS A 85 18.14 -23.83 12.72
N GLY A 86 16.98 -23.55 12.21
CA GLY A 86 16.16 -24.65 11.73
C GLY A 86 14.73 -24.15 11.56
N LEU A 87 14.44 -23.64 10.40
CA LEU A 87 13.07 -23.51 9.95
C LEU A 87 12.46 -24.92 10.06
N THR A 88 11.30 -25.02 10.70
CA THR A 88 10.62 -26.30 10.83
C THR A 88 10.22 -26.77 9.44
N LYS A 89 10.62 -27.95 9.05
CA LYS A 89 10.20 -28.57 7.83
C LYS A 89 8.85 -29.24 8.03
N VAL A 90 7.93 -28.98 7.13
CA VAL A 90 6.60 -29.58 7.11
C VAL A 90 6.42 -30.34 5.82
N THR A 91 5.90 -31.55 5.91
CA THR A 91 5.57 -32.34 4.73
C THR A 91 4.18 -31.97 4.24
N VAL A 92 4.10 -31.56 2.98
CA VAL A 92 2.83 -31.19 2.33
C VAL A 92 2.56 -32.09 1.14
N PRO A 93 1.30 -32.46 0.88
CA PRO A 93 0.94 -33.18 -0.33
C PRO A 93 1.01 -32.24 -1.54
N ASP A 94 1.41 -32.77 -2.68
CA ASP A 94 1.28 -32.10 -3.97
C ASP A 94 -0.20 -32.08 -4.38
N SER A 95 -0.74 -30.91 -4.77
CA SER A 95 -2.12 -30.74 -5.21
C SER A 95 -2.42 -31.57 -6.47
N ASP A 96 -1.42 -31.69 -7.38
CA ASP A 96 -1.57 -32.35 -8.67
C ASP A 96 -1.31 -33.86 -8.58
N LYS A 97 -0.51 -34.27 -7.58
CA LYS A 97 -0.09 -35.64 -7.35
C LYS A 97 -0.31 -36.04 -5.90
N LYS A 98 -1.52 -36.48 -5.57
CA LYS A 98 -1.96 -36.83 -4.20
C LYS A 98 -1.04 -37.80 -3.42
N THR A 99 -0.11 -38.47 -4.09
CA THR A 99 0.83 -39.43 -3.49
C THR A 99 2.24 -38.85 -3.25
N GLU A 100 2.58 -37.74 -3.88
CA GLU A 100 3.86 -37.09 -3.67
C GLU A 100 3.79 -36.17 -2.45
N GLN A 101 4.81 -36.24 -1.60
CA GLN A 101 4.93 -35.38 -0.41
C GLN A 101 6.25 -34.62 -0.50
N HIS A 102 6.19 -33.34 -0.26
CA HIS A 102 7.34 -32.44 -0.32
C HIS A 102 7.58 -31.77 1.01
N GLU A 103 8.85 -31.53 1.32
CA GLU A 103 9.22 -30.75 2.50
C GLU A 103 9.21 -29.26 2.15
N ILE A 104 8.44 -28.48 2.93
CA ILE A 104 8.48 -27.02 2.89
C ILE A 104 9.00 -26.48 4.21
N ILE A 105 9.47 -25.25 4.19
CA ILE A 105 9.94 -24.56 5.37
C ILE A 105 8.78 -23.78 5.99
N TYR A 106 8.55 -24.00 7.28
CA TYR A 106 7.63 -23.23 8.08
C TYR A 106 8.32 -21.95 8.58
N PRO A 107 7.95 -20.75 8.07
CA PRO A 107 8.59 -19.51 8.48
C PRO A 107 8.12 -19.09 9.88
N TYR A 108 8.99 -18.43 10.64
CA TYR A 108 8.61 -17.68 11.81
C TYR A 108 8.12 -16.30 11.43
N TYR A 109 7.30 -15.71 12.30
CA TYR A 109 6.81 -14.35 12.10
C TYR A 109 7.99 -13.36 11.92
N GLY A 110 7.94 -12.63 10.80
CA GLY A 110 8.97 -11.67 10.42
C GLY A 110 10.14 -12.25 9.62
N ASP A 111 10.16 -13.55 9.33
CA ASP A 111 11.20 -14.11 8.47
C ASP A 111 10.97 -13.74 7.00
N LYS A 112 12.03 -13.28 6.31
CA LYS A 112 12.07 -13.30 4.85
C LYS A 112 12.28 -14.74 4.41
N TYR A 113 11.34 -15.31 3.64
CA TYR A 113 11.44 -16.71 3.26
C TYR A 113 11.13 -16.98 1.78
N ALA A 114 10.75 -15.94 1.01
CA ALA A 114 10.55 -16.04 -0.42
C ALA A 114 10.94 -14.74 -1.14
N GLU A 115 10.99 -14.85 -2.47
CA GLU A 115 11.12 -13.73 -3.40
C GLU A 115 9.98 -13.79 -4.41
N LEU A 116 9.35 -12.62 -4.65
CA LEU A 116 8.27 -12.45 -5.62
C LEU A 116 8.80 -11.80 -6.90
N THR A 117 8.49 -12.38 -8.05
CA THR A 117 8.75 -11.79 -9.37
C THR A 117 7.50 -11.88 -10.24
N VAL A 118 7.17 -10.82 -10.95
CA VAL A 118 6.14 -10.79 -11.99
C VAL A 118 6.82 -10.67 -13.36
N LYS A 119 6.48 -11.54 -14.30
CA LYS A 119 7.02 -11.52 -15.66
C LYS A 119 6.30 -10.49 -16.54
N ASN A 120 6.36 -9.24 -16.07
CA ASN A 120 5.86 -8.06 -16.76
C ASN A 120 6.68 -6.86 -16.28
N ASP A 121 7.55 -6.33 -17.13
CA ASP A 121 8.44 -5.21 -16.76
C ASP A 121 7.69 -3.97 -16.31
N LYS A 122 6.45 -3.78 -16.77
CA LYS A 122 5.61 -2.64 -16.36
C LYS A 122 5.06 -2.79 -14.94
N ALA A 123 4.99 -4.00 -14.42
CA ALA A 123 4.59 -4.25 -13.02
C ALA A 123 5.71 -3.91 -12.03
N GLY A 124 6.99 -3.87 -12.51
CA GLY A 124 8.13 -3.44 -11.72
C GLY A 124 8.40 -4.28 -10.47
N ILE A 125 7.99 -5.56 -10.47
CA ILE A 125 8.14 -6.49 -9.35
C ILE A 125 9.19 -7.54 -9.76
N ASP A 126 10.42 -7.39 -9.28
CA ASP A 126 11.50 -8.34 -9.56
C ASP A 126 12.28 -8.68 -8.29
N LYS A 127 12.15 -9.92 -7.83
CA LYS A 127 12.82 -10.47 -6.64
C LYS A 127 12.51 -9.69 -5.35
N GLU A 128 11.28 -9.15 -5.27
CA GLU A 128 10.86 -8.47 -4.06
C GLU A 128 10.79 -9.44 -2.87
N PRO A 129 11.32 -9.04 -1.70
CA PRO A 129 11.35 -9.91 -0.54
C PRO A 129 9.94 -10.16 -0.01
N VAL A 130 9.64 -11.42 0.32
CA VAL A 130 8.39 -11.84 0.94
C VAL A 130 8.65 -12.22 2.39
N TYR A 131 7.95 -11.56 3.30
CA TYR A 131 8.03 -11.77 4.74
C TYR A 131 6.77 -12.50 5.24
N TRP A 132 6.94 -13.40 6.21
CA TRP A 132 5.83 -14.04 6.87
C TRP A 132 5.27 -13.15 7.98
N GLY A 133 4.00 -12.78 7.88
CA GLY A 133 3.30 -11.88 8.81
C GLY A 133 2.71 -10.68 8.11
N ASP A 134 1.83 -9.94 8.78
CA ASP A 134 0.99 -8.88 8.24
C ASP A 134 1.05 -7.57 9.04
N SER A 135 2.17 -7.29 9.72
CA SER A 135 2.35 -6.02 10.43
C SER A 135 2.81 -4.88 9.52
N ASP A 136 2.54 -3.65 9.94
CA ASP A 136 2.99 -2.44 9.27
C ASP A 136 4.52 -2.37 9.14
N ASP A 137 5.25 -2.86 10.17
CA ASP A 137 6.71 -2.93 10.16
C ASP A 137 7.24 -3.86 9.05
N LEU A 138 6.53 -4.94 8.75
CA LEU A 138 6.89 -5.86 7.67
C LEU A 138 6.48 -5.31 6.31
N LEU A 139 5.31 -4.66 6.20
CA LEU A 139 4.87 -3.97 4.99
C LEU A 139 5.84 -2.87 4.56
N ALA A 140 6.53 -2.23 5.49
CA ALA A 140 7.58 -1.27 5.20
C ALA A 140 8.85 -1.93 4.61
N LYS A 141 9.11 -3.20 4.90
CA LYS A 141 10.32 -3.94 4.49
C LYS A 141 10.16 -4.71 3.17
N GLY A 142 8.93 -5.04 2.78
CA GLY A 142 8.70 -5.83 1.58
C GLY A 142 7.25 -6.21 1.36
N VAL A 143 7.08 -7.24 0.56
CA VAL A 143 5.80 -7.92 0.41
C VAL A 143 5.57 -8.78 1.65
N VAL A 144 4.37 -8.77 2.18
CA VAL A 144 4.00 -9.58 3.35
C VAL A 144 3.06 -10.69 2.97
N GLN A 145 3.16 -11.81 3.64
CA GLN A 145 2.22 -12.91 3.52
C GLN A 145 1.31 -12.93 4.76
N SER A 146 0.00 -12.94 4.51
CA SER A 146 -1.00 -13.04 5.58
C SER A 146 -0.86 -14.33 6.38
N ASN A 147 -0.94 -14.22 7.70
CA ASN A 147 -0.90 -15.35 8.63
C ASN A 147 -2.06 -16.36 8.45
N TYR A 148 -3.14 -15.94 7.78
CA TYR A 148 -4.30 -16.78 7.50
C TYR A 148 -4.22 -17.50 6.17
N SER A 149 -3.14 -17.31 5.42
CA SER A 149 -2.92 -17.93 4.11
C SER A 149 -2.17 -19.27 4.21
N ALA A 150 -2.31 -20.10 3.18
CA ALA A 150 -1.50 -21.30 3.05
C ALA A 150 -0.02 -20.96 2.88
N TYR A 151 0.87 -21.84 3.32
CA TYR A 151 2.31 -21.68 3.05
C TYR A 151 2.61 -21.80 1.57
N ILE A 152 3.60 -21.05 1.09
CA ILE A 152 4.05 -21.16 -0.30
C ILE A 152 4.47 -22.60 -0.58
N GLY A 153 3.88 -23.20 -1.61
CA GLY A 153 4.09 -24.61 -1.97
C GLY A 153 3.05 -25.57 -1.38
N ALA A 154 2.44 -25.29 -0.26
CA ALA A 154 1.30 -26.07 0.23
C ALA A 154 0.08 -25.88 -0.69
N THR A 155 -0.86 -26.82 -0.61
CA THR A 155 -2.20 -26.63 -1.19
C THR A 155 -2.98 -25.63 -0.38
N GLY A 156 -3.63 -24.68 -1.04
CA GLY A 156 -4.41 -23.63 -0.40
C GLY A 156 -4.17 -22.27 -1.06
N ARG A 157 -4.81 -21.26 -0.49
CA ARG A 157 -4.68 -19.89 -0.96
C ARG A 157 -3.48 -19.20 -0.31
N VAL A 158 -2.52 -18.77 -1.12
CA VAL A 158 -1.44 -17.88 -0.70
C VAL A 158 -1.93 -16.44 -0.87
N VAL A 159 -1.80 -15.60 0.16
CA VAL A 159 -2.24 -14.19 0.12
C VAL A 159 -1.06 -13.30 0.44
N LEU A 160 -0.69 -12.44 -0.52
CA LEU A 160 0.42 -11.50 -0.42
C LEU A 160 -0.08 -10.07 -0.53
N ALA A 161 0.43 -9.20 0.32
CA ALA A 161 0.11 -7.77 0.34
C ALA A 161 1.36 -6.90 0.31
N ALA A 162 1.24 -5.70 -0.23
CA ALA A 162 2.23 -4.64 -0.09
C ALA A 162 1.57 -3.27 -0.29
N HIS A 163 2.27 -2.22 0.11
CA HIS A 163 1.79 -0.86 -0.10
C HIS A 163 1.78 -0.47 -1.59
N ASN A 164 0.75 0.28 -1.99
CA ASN A 164 0.57 0.81 -3.35
C ASN A 164 1.55 1.94 -3.71
N HIS A 165 2.40 2.37 -2.81
CA HIS A 165 3.41 3.41 -3.04
C HIS A 165 4.85 2.88 -2.98
N THR A 166 5.02 1.60 -2.60
CA THR A 166 6.32 0.91 -2.54
C THR A 166 6.32 -0.30 -3.46
N TYR A 167 6.32 -1.50 -2.92
CA TYR A 167 6.54 -2.76 -3.63
C TYR A 167 5.42 -3.11 -4.62
N PHE A 168 4.17 -2.70 -4.37
CA PHE A 168 3.06 -2.89 -5.29
C PHE A 168 2.61 -1.60 -6.00
N ARG A 169 3.51 -0.63 -6.11
CA ARG A 169 3.25 0.65 -6.79
C ARG A 169 2.74 0.48 -8.22
N TYR A 170 3.30 -0.47 -8.93
CA TYR A 170 2.98 -0.72 -10.33
C TYR A 170 2.15 -1.99 -10.54
N LEU A 171 1.64 -2.60 -9.47
CA LEU A 171 0.73 -3.75 -9.54
C LEU A 171 -0.48 -3.51 -10.48
N PRO A 172 -1.03 -2.29 -10.61
CA PRO A 172 -2.11 -2.02 -11.57
C PRO A 172 -1.76 -2.26 -13.05
N ASN A 173 -0.47 -2.38 -13.38
CA ASN A 173 -0.02 -2.68 -14.74
C ASN A 173 0.05 -4.17 -15.05
N ILE A 174 -0.29 -5.04 -14.09
CA ILE A 174 -0.34 -6.48 -14.29
C ILE A 174 -1.52 -6.84 -15.20
N LEU A 175 -1.32 -7.81 -16.06
CA LEU A 175 -2.30 -8.24 -17.04
C LEU A 175 -2.68 -9.70 -16.83
N VAL A 176 -3.89 -10.07 -17.25
CA VAL A 176 -4.30 -11.47 -17.33
C VAL A 176 -3.36 -12.21 -18.29
N GLY A 177 -2.86 -13.37 -17.85
CA GLY A 177 -1.85 -14.16 -18.54
C GLY A 177 -0.41 -13.89 -18.10
N ASP A 178 -0.15 -12.83 -17.30
CA ASP A 178 1.18 -12.60 -16.75
C ASP A 178 1.54 -13.72 -15.75
N GLN A 179 2.84 -14.09 -15.74
CA GLN A 179 3.34 -15.07 -14.79
C GLN A 179 3.83 -14.40 -13.52
N VAL A 180 3.42 -14.96 -12.40
CA VAL A 180 3.86 -14.60 -11.05
C VAL A 180 4.66 -15.76 -10.47
N ILE A 181 5.89 -15.49 -10.05
CA ILE A 181 6.84 -16.51 -9.58
C ILE A 181 7.18 -16.21 -8.12
N LEU A 182 6.97 -17.22 -7.27
CA LEU A 182 7.45 -17.24 -5.90
C LEU A 182 8.62 -18.21 -5.80
N LYS A 183 9.78 -17.72 -5.39
CA LYS A 183 10.99 -18.50 -5.20
C LYS A 183 11.33 -18.58 -3.72
N THR A 184 11.46 -19.78 -3.20
CA THR A 184 11.88 -20.10 -1.83
C THR A 184 13.19 -20.89 -1.83
N ASP A 185 13.73 -21.17 -0.67
CA ASP A 185 14.87 -22.06 -0.53
C ASP A 185 14.54 -23.52 -0.90
N TYR A 186 13.27 -23.92 -0.75
CA TYR A 186 12.77 -25.27 -1.00
C TYR A 186 12.04 -25.44 -2.34
N GLY A 187 11.88 -24.39 -3.15
CA GLY A 187 11.21 -24.54 -4.43
C GLY A 187 10.99 -23.26 -5.22
N LYS A 188 10.38 -23.44 -6.37
CA LYS A 188 9.92 -22.38 -7.27
C LYS A 188 8.47 -22.66 -7.67
N PHE A 189 7.60 -21.71 -7.45
CA PHE A 189 6.15 -21.83 -7.62
C PHE A 189 5.70 -20.78 -8.64
N THR A 190 5.12 -21.24 -9.74
CA THR A 190 4.68 -20.38 -10.85
C THR A 190 3.17 -20.35 -10.89
N TYR A 191 2.64 -19.15 -10.93
CA TYR A 191 1.21 -18.84 -11.06
C TYR A 191 0.98 -18.01 -12.31
N GLU A 192 -0.23 -18.03 -12.83
CA GLU A 192 -0.68 -17.19 -13.94
C GLU A 192 -1.84 -16.32 -13.49
N VAL A 193 -1.80 -15.04 -13.81
CA VAL A 193 -2.88 -14.10 -13.51
C VAL A 193 -4.12 -14.45 -14.32
N THR A 194 -5.22 -14.72 -13.65
CA THR A 194 -6.51 -15.05 -14.27
C THR A 194 -7.51 -13.91 -14.22
N GLU A 195 -7.42 -13.05 -13.22
CA GLU A 195 -8.37 -11.96 -13.04
C GLU A 195 -7.77 -10.83 -12.19
N THR A 196 -8.26 -9.61 -12.40
CA THR A 196 -8.03 -8.47 -11.50
C THR A 196 -9.36 -7.88 -11.08
N LYS A 197 -9.50 -7.54 -9.81
CA LYS A 197 -10.73 -6.95 -9.24
C LYS A 197 -10.39 -5.78 -8.33
N VAL A 198 -11.28 -4.78 -8.31
CA VAL A 198 -11.27 -3.73 -7.30
C VAL A 198 -12.52 -3.92 -6.44
N LEU A 199 -12.31 -4.12 -5.15
CA LEU A 199 -13.36 -4.33 -4.16
C LEU A 199 -13.22 -3.34 -3.01
N PRO A 200 -14.31 -3.03 -2.27
CA PRO A 200 -14.22 -2.29 -1.02
C PRO A 200 -13.27 -2.99 -0.03
N ASP A 201 -12.60 -2.24 0.83
CA ASP A 201 -11.70 -2.79 1.85
C ASP A 201 -12.42 -3.62 2.91
N THR A 202 -13.74 -3.46 3.03
CA THR A 202 -14.63 -4.27 3.86
C THR A 202 -14.94 -5.65 3.26
N ASP A 203 -14.69 -5.84 1.96
CA ASP A 203 -14.87 -7.14 1.30
C ASP A 203 -13.60 -7.99 1.44
N THR A 204 -13.64 -8.95 2.36
CA THR A 204 -12.55 -9.88 2.65
C THR A 204 -12.73 -11.25 2.00
N SER A 205 -13.68 -11.42 1.10
CA SER A 205 -14.04 -12.70 0.49
C SER A 205 -12.88 -13.39 -0.24
N LEU A 206 -11.95 -12.61 -0.80
CA LEU A 206 -10.77 -13.13 -1.48
C LEU A 206 -9.59 -13.44 -0.53
N LEU A 207 -9.64 -13.01 0.74
CA LEU A 207 -8.57 -13.27 1.70
C LEU A 207 -8.70 -14.62 2.38
N TYR A 208 -9.92 -15.16 2.43
CA TYR A 208 -10.21 -16.46 3.04
C TYR A 208 -10.61 -17.47 1.97
N TYR A 209 -10.52 -18.75 2.30
CA TYR A 209 -10.94 -19.84 1.44
C TYR A 209 -11.47 -21.01 2.27
N ASP A 210 -12.32 -21.81 1.66
CA ASP A 210 -12.81 -23.05 2.26
C ASP A 210 -11.73 -24.13 2.16
N VAL A 211 -11.18 -24.52 3.29
CA VAL A 211 -10.16 -25.57 3.38
C VAL A 211 -10.71 -26.97 3.07
N THR A 212 -12.06 -27.12 3.05
CA THR A 212 -12.76 -28.39 2.75
C THR A 212 -13.24 -28.47 1.30
N ALA A 213 -12.97 -27.43 0.49
CA ALA A 213 -13.38 -27.38 -0.91
C ALA A 213 -12.87 -28.60 -1.70
N ASP A 214 -13.73 -29.14 -2.57
CA ASP A 214 -13.36 -30.20 -3.51
C ASP A 214 -13.77 -29.77 -4.94
N PRO A 215 -12.82 -29.55 -5.86
CA PRO A 215 -11.36 -29.65 -5.70
C PRO A 215 -10.80 -28.60 -4.71
N PRO A 216 -9.68 -28.89 -4.06
CA PRO A 216 -9.08 -27.97 -3.12
C PRO A 216 -8.66 -26.66 -3.79
N VAL A 217 -8.80 -25.55 -3.08
CA VAL A 217 -8.29 -24.25 -3.53
C VAL A 217 -6.76 -24.32 -3.60
N ASP A 218 -6.17 -23.86 -4.71
CA ASP A 218 -4.72 -23.75 -4.88
C ASP A 218 -4.44 -22.55 -5.78
N ASP A 219 -4.38 -21.38 -5.16
CA ASP A 219 -4.26 -20.10 -5.84
C ASP A 219 -3.38 -19.11 -5.08
N LEU A 220 -3.07 -17.99 -5.74
CA LEU A 220 -2.33 -16.86 -5.18
C LEU A 220 -3.15 -15.58 -5.37
N ILE A 221 -3.28 -14.83 -4.30
CA ILE A 221 -3.85 -13.49 -4.31
C ILE A 221 -2.76 -12.48 -4.00
N LEU A 222 -2.57 -11.50 -4.89
CA LEU A 222 -1.81 -10.29 -4.58
C LEU A 222 -2.82 -9.15 -4.34
N TYR A 223 -2.63 -8.35 -3.31
CA TYR A 223 -3.50 -7.19 -3.10
C TYR A 223 -2.78 -5.98 -2.53
N THR A 224 -3.34 -4.82 -2.84
CA THR A 224 -2.85 -3.51 -2.39
C THR A 224 -4.00 -2.52 -2.23
N CYS A 225 -3.75 -1.41 -1.55
CA CYS A 225 -4.68 -0.29 -1.53
C CYS A 225 -4.93 0.23 -2.96
N TRP A 226 -6.19 0.51 -3.31
CA TRP A 226 -6.57 1.06 -4.60
C TRP A 226 -7.18 2.44 -4.46
N ASN A 227 -6.63 3.41 -5.16
CA ASN A 227 -7.10 4.80 -5.17
C ASN A 227 -7.05 5.38 -6.59
N ASN A 228 -7.70 4.70 -7.56
CA ASN A 228 -7.74 5.10 -8.97
C ASN A 228 -6.37 5.51 -9.55
N GLY A 229 -5.29 4.81 -9.17
CA GLY A 229 -3.93 5.11 -9.62
C GLY A 229 -3.21 6.19 -8.79
N TYR A 230 -3.85 6.74 -7.76
CA TYR A 230 -3.18 7.62 -6.79
C TYR A 230 -2.58 6.78 -5.66
N MET A 231 -1.46 7.27 -5.10
CA MET A 231 -0.87 6.68 -3.91
C MET A 231 -1.67 7.11 -2.68
N GLY A 232 -1.77 6.22 -1.66
CA GLY A 232 -2.35 6.55 -0.38
C GLY A 232 -3.37 5.56 0.15
N LEU A 233 -3.92 5.90 1.32
CA LEU A 233 -5.00 5.14 1.93
C LEU A 233 -6.26 5.23 1.07
N SER A 234 -6.96 4.13 0.95
CA SER A 234 -8.19 4.01 0.20
C SER A 234 -9.13 3.04 0.89
N ASP A 235 -10.41 3.24 0.70
CA ASP A 235 -11.49 2.34 1.05
C ASP A 235 -11.67 1.19 0.05
N GLN A 236 -10.77 1.09 -0.92
CA GLN A 236 -10.78 0.04 -1.94
C GLN A 236 -9.44 -0.71 -1.98
N ARG A 237 -9.49 -1.93 -2.47
CA ARG A 237 -8.33 -2.80 -2.68
C ARG A 237 -8.34 -3.32 -4.11
N LEU A 238 -7.17 -3.26 -4.77
CA LEU A 238 -6.91 -3.99 -6.00
C LEU A 238 -6.46 -5.39 -5.64
N TYR A 239 -7.14 -6.37 -6.17
CA TYR A 239 -6.82 -7.80 -6.07
C TYR A 239 -6.38 -8.32 -7.44
N VAL A 240 -5.30 -9.09 -7.45
CA VAL A 240 -4.82 -9.86 -8.59
C VAL A 240 -4.95 -11.33 -8.21
N ILE A 241 -5.77 -12.06 -8.95
CA ILE A 241 -6.09 -13.47 -8.70
C ILE A 241 -5.27 -14.31 -9.67
N CYS A 242 -4.49 -15.25 -9.13
CA CYS A 242 -3.60 -16.09 -9.93
C CYS A 242 -3.87 -17.56 -9.62
N LYS A 243 -3.80 -18.41 -10.64
CA LYS A 243 -3.89 -19.85 -10.52
C LYS A 243 -2.53 -20.49 -10.62
N VAL A 244 -2.30 -21.58 -9.90
CA VAL A 244 -1.07 -22.35 -9.98
C VAL A 244 -0.86 -22.93 -11.39
N VAL A 245 0.36 -22.79 -11.92
CA VAL A 245 0.80 -23.37 -13.19
C VAL A 245 1.79 -24.50 -12.95
N SER A 246 2.75 -24.30 -12.02
CA SER A 246 3.71 -25.33 -11.65
C SER A 246 4.23 -25.14 -10.24
N LYS A 247 4.53 -26.27 -9.59
CA LYS A 247 5.25 -26.37 -8.32
C LYS A 247 6.51 -27.21 -8.54
N GLU A 248 7.66 -26.55 -8.43
CA GLU A 248 8.98 -27.19 -8.62
C GLU A 248 9.66 -27.20 -7.25
N TYR A 249 9.63 -28.36 -6.57
CA TYR A 249 10.30 -28.50 -5.28
C TYR A 249 11.77 -28.89 -5.48
N LYS A 250 12.63 -28.42 -4.60
CA LYS A 250 14.02 -28.86 -4.49
C LYS A 250 14.07 -30.10 -3.60
N ASN A 251 14.69 -31.12 -4.09
CA ASN A 251 15.02 -32.32 -3.34
C ASN A 251 16.20 -32.09 -2.39
#